data_84479eebae2d46ad0dd08936163a777f
#
_entry.id   84479eebae2d46ad0dd08936163a777f
#
_cell.length_a   1.000
_cell.length_b   1.000
_cell.length_c   1.000
_cell.angle_alpha   90.00
_cell.angle_beta   90.00
_cell.angle_gamma   90.00
#
_symmetry.space_group_name_H-M   'P 1'
#
loop_
_entity.id
_entity.type
_entity.pdbx_description
1 polymer ?
#
loop_
_entity_poly.entity_id
_entity_poly.type
_entity_poly.pdbx_seq_one_letter_code
_entity_poly.pdbx_strand_id
1 'polypeptide(L)'
;MLTDKDGGDITQVPALLATVEGRIASVIADGAYDGEAVYQEAAAHQHDPLVDVVIPPRSSSTVQIHAEGPTVRDRHVQFIAENGRMAWQKAAQYGRRSLVETAIGRYKHVIGSILRARSTDGQGGEVAIAIHALNRMIRIAKPISIRLT
;
A
#
# COMPACT_ATOMS: atom_id res chain seq x y z
N MET A 1 2.06 6.06 -13.11
CA MET A 1 0.74 6.38 -13.68
C MET A 1 0.18 7.57 -12.93
N LEU A 2 -0.21 8.62 -13.63
CA LEU A 2 -0.93 9.76 -13.04
C LEU A 2 -2.42 9.56 -13.39
N THR A 3 -3.30 9.68 -12.41
CA THR A 3 -4.75 9.54 -12.58
C THR A 3 -5.42 10.89 -12.44
N ASP A 4 -6.58 11.05 -13.07
CA ASP A 4 -7.42 12.22 -12.87
C ASP A 4 -7.96 12.24 -11.43
N LYS A 5 -8.25 13.43 -10.91
CA LYS A 5 -8.75 13.67 -9.54
C LYS A 5 -10.07 12.94 -9.23
N ASP A 6 -10.82 12.58 -10.29
CA ASP A 6 -12.13 11.92 -10.18
C ASP A 6 -12.03 10.38 -10.18
N GLY A 7 -10.82 9.82 -10.37
CA GLY A 7 -10.57 8.39 -10.27
C GLY A 7 -10.50 7.93 -8.81
N GLY A 8 -11.46 7.12 -8.36
CA GLY A 8 -11.42 6.56 -7.01
C GLY A 8 -10.17 5.69 -6.80
N ASP A 9 -9.50 5.83 -5.67
CA ASP A 9 -8.22 5.14 -5.37
C ASP A 9 -8.32 3.61 -5.51
N ILE A 10 -9.45 3.03 -5.11
CA ILE A 10 -9.68 1.56 -5.20
C ILE A 10 -9.66 1.09 -6.66
N THR A 11 -10.20 1.88 -7.60
CA THR A 11 -10.25 1.51 -9.02
C THR A 11 -8.88 1.46 -9.68
N GLN A 12 -7.87 2.05 -9.06
CA GLN A 12 -6.50 2.09 -9.57
C GLN A 12 -5.64 0.91 -9.07
N VAL A 13 -6.14 0.11 -8.12
CA VAL A 13 -5.40 -1.01 -7.54
C VAL A 13 -4.94 -2.02 -8.60
N PRO A 14 -5.80 -2.49 -9.54
CA PRO A 14 -5.37 -3.44 -10.57
C PRO A 14 -4.22 -2.89 -11.42
N ALA A 15 -4.35 -1.64 -11.87
CA ALA A 15 -3.35 -1.01 -12.71
C ALA A 15 -2.02 -0.78 -11.96
N LEU A 16 -2.07 -0.47 -10.67
CA LEU A 16 -0.88 -0.31 -9.82
C LEU A 16 -0.18 -1.65 -9.60
N LEU A 17 -0.92 -2.72 -9.29
CA LEU A 17 -0.36 -4.04 -9.10
C LEU A 17 0.28 -4.57 -10.38
N ALA A 18 -0.33 -4.32 -11.54
CA ALA A 18 0.22 -4.69 -12.85
C ALA A 18 1.56 -4.02 -13.19
N THR A 19 1.91 -2.91 -12.53
CA THR A 19 3.21 -2.25 -12.72
C THR A 19 4.34 -2.86 -11.89
N VAL A 20 4.00 -3.75 -10.95
CA VAL A 20 5.01 -4.36 -10.07
C VAL A 20 5.66 -5.53 -10.78
N GLU A 21 6.95 -5.40 -11.07
CA GLU A 21 7.74 -6.49 -11.61
C GLU A 21 8.21 -7.42 -10.47
N GLY A 22 7.98 -8.71 -10.65
CA GLY A 22 8.42 -9.72 -9.70
C GLY A 22 7.38 -10.10 -8.65
N ARG A 23 7.83 -10.84 -7.65
CA ARG A 23 6.96 -11.45 -6.63
C ARG A 23 6.57 -10.43 -5.55
N ILE A 24 5.26 -10.30 -5.29
CA ILE A 24 4.72 -9.50 -4.19
C ILE A 24 4.58 -10.41 -2.95
N ALA A 25 5.24 -10.07 -1.86
CA ALA A 25 5.13 -10.82 -0.61
C ALA A 25 3.93 -10.34 0.24
N SER A 26 3.63 -9.04 0.20
CA SER A 26 2.50 -8.48 0.93
C SER A 26 1.96 -7.21 0.28
N VAL A 27 0.65 -7.00 0.39
CA VAL A 27 -0.03 -5.76 0.01
C VAL A 27 -0.54 -5.10 1.29
N ILE A 28 -0.03 -3.92 1.62
CA ILE A 28 -0.39 -3.19 2.84
C ILE A 28 -1.04 -1.87 2.43
N ALA A 29 -2.30 -1.65 2.83
CA ALA A 29 -3.02 -0.43 2.51
C ALA A 29 -3.80 0.09 3.74
N ASP A 30 -4.36 1.30 3.66
CA ASP A 30 -5.21 1.81 4.73
C ASP A 30 -6.66 1.29 4.63
N GLY A 31 -7.48 1.61 5.65
CA GLY A 31 -8.85 1.14 5.72
C GLY A 31 -9.79 1.69 4.64
N ALA A 32 -9.36 2.68 3.85
CA ALA A 32 -10.12 3.13 2.68
C ALA A 32 -10.18 2.04 1.59
N TYR A 33 -9.16 1.18 1.56
CA TYR A 33 -9.06 0.04 0.64
C TYR A 33 -9.74 -1.24 1.17
N ASP A 34 -10.42 -1.20 2.32
CA ASP A 34 -11.16 -2.36 2.87
C ASP A 34 -12.38 -2.68 2.01
N GLY A 35 -12.18 -3.45 0.96
CA GLY A 35 -13.20 -3.92 0.04
C GLY A 35 -12.79 -5.23 -0.60
N GLU A 36 -13.75 -6.16 -0.76
CA GLU A 36 -13.53 -7.50 -1.29
C GLU A 36 -12.77 -7.49 -2.62
N ALA A 37 -13.07 -6.54 -3.51
CA ALA A 37 -12.41 -6.41 -4.80
C ALA A 37 -10.88 -6.22 -4.68
N VAL A 38 -10.40 -5.51 -3.64
CA VAL A 38 -8.97 -5.30 -3.42
C VAL A 38 -8.28 -6.58 -2.99
N TYR A 39 -8.95 -7.37 -2.12
CA TYR A 39 -8.42 -8.68 -1.70
C TYR A 39 -8.37 -9.67 -2.86
N GLN A 40 -9.42 -9.71 -3.69
CA GLN A 40 -9.48 -10.58 -4.88
C GLN A 40 -8.40 -10.19 -5.89
N GLU A 41 -8.23 -8.90 -6.16
CA GLU A 41 -7.20 -8.41 -7.08
C GLU A 41 -5.79 -8.74 -6.60
N ALA A 42 -5.51 -8.53 -5.32
CA ALA A 42 -4.23 -8.88 -4.74
C ALA A 42 -3.96 -10.38 -4.80
N ALA A 43 -4.98 -11.22 -4.62
CA ALA A 43 -4.88 -12.67 -4.73
C ALA A 43 -4.69 -13.12 -6.19
N ALA A 44 -5.39 -12.50 -7.14
CA ALA A 44 -5.32 -12.82 -8.57
C ALA A 44 -4.00 -12.42 -9.22
N HIS A 45 -3.36 -11.36 -8.72
CA HIS A 45 -2.08 -10.86 -9.25
C HIS A 45 -0.94 -11.86 -9.07
N GLN A 46 -1.10 -12.86 -8.21
CA GLN A 46 -0.07 -13.85 -7.92
C GLN A 46 -0.55 -15.28 -8.19
N HIS A 47 0.34 -16.07 -8.76
CA HIS A 47 0.19 -17.52 -8.88
C HIS A 47 0.45 -18.26 -7.55
N ASP A 48 0.77 -17.53 -6.47
CA ASP A 48 1.06 -18.07 -5.15
C ASP A 48 -0.03 -17.59 -4.17
N PRO A 49 -0.81 -18.48 -3.56
CA PRO A 49 -1.89 -18.13 -2.64
C PRO A 49 -1.44 -17.47 -1.32
N LEU A 50 -0.15 -17.26 -1.14
CA LEU A 50 0.46 -16.76 0.10
C LEU A 50 0.72 -15.24 0.09
N VAL A 51 0.04 -14.44 -0.75
CA VAL A 51 0.11 -12.97 -0.62
C VAL A 51 -0.56 -12.55 0.67
N ASP A 52 0.22 -11.92 1.52
CA ASP A 52 -0.32 -11.34 2.75
C ASP A 52 -0.99 -10.00 2.45
N VAL A 53 -2.31 -9.92 2.57
CA VAL A 53 -3.08 -8.69 2.38
C VAL A 53 -3.41 -8.08 3.73
N VAL A 54 -2.77 -6.97 4.06
CA VAL A 54 -2.87 -6.30 5.36
C VAL A 54 -3.60 -4.98 5.20
N ILE A 55 -4.93 -5.02 5.33
CA ILE A 55 -5.81 -3.85 5.28
C ILE A 55 -6.65 -3.84 6.55
N PRO A 56 -6.66 -2.74 7.33
CA PRO A 56 -7.47 -2.69 8.55
C PRO A 56 -8.96 -2.66 8.19
N PRO A 57 -9.74 -3.66 8.63
CA PRO A 57 -11.18 -3.65 8.43
C PRO A 57 -11.83 -2.41 9.06
N ARG A 58 -12.89 -1.92 8.44
CA ARG A 58 -13.68 -0.81 8.98
C ARG A 58 -14.29 -1.21 10.33
N SER A 59 -14.56 -0.25 11.20
CA SER A 59 -15.14 -0.52 12.52
C SER A 59 -16.51 -1.21 12.48
N SER A 60 -17.24 -1.02 11.38
CA SER A 60 -18.54 -1.66 11.12
C SER A 60 -18.44 -3.01 10.40
N SER A 61 -17.22 -3.49 10.11
CA SER A 61 -17.05 -4.76 9.40
C SER A 61 -17.46 -5.94 10.27
N THR A 62 -18.24 -6.84 9.68
CA THR A 62 -18.65 -8.10 10.28
C THR A 62 -18.07 -9.26 9.48
N VAL A 63 -17.88 -10.40 10.14
CA VAL A 63 -17.49 -11.65 9.46
C VAL A 63 -18.64 -12.08 8.55
N GLN A 64 -18.31 -12.43 7.32
CA GLN A 64 -19.27 -12.95 6.36
C GLN A 64 -19.19 -14.49 6.29
N ILE A 65 -20.32 -15.13 6.05
CA ILE A 65 -20.37 -16.58 5.89
C ILE A 65 -20.16 -16.88 4.40
N HIS A 66 -19.04 -17.51 4.08
CA HIS A 66 -18.73 -17.99 2.75
C HIS A 66 -18.75 -19.51 2.68
N ALA A 67 -19.19 -20.07 1.57
CA ALA A 67 -19.25 -21.53 1.37
C ALA A 67 -17.85 -22.20 1.45
N GLU A 68 -16.82 -21.47 1.08
CA GLU A 68 -15.42 -21.93 1.03
C GLU A 68 -14.64 -21.66 2.33
N GLY A 69 -15.31 -21.14 3.36
CA GLY A 69 -14.71 -20.78 4.63
C GLY A 69 -14.32 -19.30 4.73
N PRO A 70 -13.72 -18.88 5.86
CA PRO A 70 -13.44 -17.47 6.13
C PRO A 70 -12.34 -16.91 5.21
N THR A 71 -12.61 -15.77 4.62
CA THR A 71 -11.65 -15.02 3.80
C THR A 71 -10.49 -14.45 4.64
N VAL A 72 -9.46 -13.91 3.99
CA VAL A 72 -8.39 -13.16 4.67
C VAL A 72 -8.97 -12.00 5.46
N ARG A 73 -9.94 -11.29 4.88
CA ARG A 73 -10.63 -10.16 5.51
C ARG A 73 -11.40 -10.60 6.76
N ASP A 74 -12.12 -11.72 6.69
CA ASP A 74 -12.87 -12.25 7.83
C ASP A 74 -11.96 -12.64 8.98
N ARG A 75 -10.81 -13.24 8.70
CA ARG A 75 -9.78 -13.55 9.71
C ARG A 75 -9.27 -12.29 10.40
N HIS A 76 -9.09 -11.19 9.68
CA HIS A 76 -8.73 -9.91 10.29
C HIS A 76 -9.83 -9.35 11.19
N VAL A 77 -11.09 -9.41 10.75
CA VAL A 77 -12.25 -8.97 11.54
C VAL A 77 -12.35 -9.80 12.83
N GLN A 78 -12.25 -11.12 12.72
CA GLN A 78 -12.30 -12.02 13.87
C GLN A 78 -11.15 -11.76 14.82
N PHE A 79 -9.92 -11.66 14.34
CA PHE A 79 -8.75 -11.38 15.19
C PHE A 79 -8.91 -10.07 15.97
N ILE A 80 -9.43 -9.02 15.32
CA ILE A 80 -9.68 -7.73 15.97
C ILE A 80 -10.78 -7.85 17.03
N ALA A 81 -11.83 -8.62 16.77
CA ALA A 81 -12.90 -8.84 17.73
C ALA A 81 -12.40 -9.56 19.00
N GLU A 82 -11.50 -10.53 18.85
CA GLU A 82 -10.96 -11.33 19.94
C GLU A 82 -9.83 -10.63 20.71
N ASN A 83 -8.93 -9.93 20.01
CA ASN A 83 -7.67 -9.45 20.57
C ASN A 83 -7.52 -7.92 20.55
N GLY A 84 -8.43 -7.23 19.87
CA GLY A 84 -8.37 -5.79 19.70
C GLY A 84 -7.50 -5.31 18.55
N ARG A 85 -7.78 -4.10 18.08
CA ARG A 85 -7.12 -3.51 16.90
C ARG A 85 -5.61 -3.34 17.06
N MET A 86 -5.14 -2.96 18.24
CA MET A 86 -3.70 -2.76 18.50
C MET A 86 -2.91 -4.07 18.41
N ALA A 87 -3.47 -5.17 18.93
CA ALA A 87 -2.88 -6.49 18.82
C ALA A 87 -2.81 -6.94 17.36
N TRP A 88 -3.88 -6.71 16.59
CA TRP A 88 -3.90 -6.98 15.15
C TRP A 88 -2.83 -6.19 14.39
N GLN A 89 -2.71 -4.87 14.63
CA GLN A 89 -1.69 -4.05 13.97
C GLN A 89 -0.27 -4.57 14.19
N LYS A 90 0.00 -5.04 15.40
CA LYS A 90 1.30 -5.62 15.75
C LYS A 90 1.51 -6.98 15.07
N ALA A 91 0.53 -7.87 15.14
CA ALA A 91 0.58 -9.20 14.54
C ALA A 91 0.70 -9.15 13.01
N ALA A 92 -0.10 -8.31 12.37
CA ALA A 92 -0.09 -8.11 10.92
C ALA A 92 1.06 -7.21 10.41
N GLN A 93 1.93 -6.73 11.28
CA GLN A 93 3.02 -5.80 10.93
C GLN A 93 2.53 -4.55 10.16
N TYR A 94 1.32 -4.10 10.44
CA TYR A 94 0.69 -2.96 9.76
C TYR A 94 1.52 -1.67 9.83
N GLY A 95 2.36 -1.53 10.85
CA GLY A 95 3.29 -0.40 11.00
C GLY A 95 4.24 -0.20 9.80
N ARG A 96 4.47 -1.23 8.98
CA ARG A 96 5.25 -1.11 7.73
C ARG A 96 4.63 -0.14 6.72
N ARG A 97 3.32 0.15 6.82
CA ARG A 97 2.64 1.17 6.00
C ARG A 97 3.32 2.54 6.12
N SER A 98 3.87 2.88 7.27
CA SER A 98 4.59 4.14 7.49
C SER A 98 5.80 4.35 6.56
N LEU A 99 6.33 3.27 5.95
CA LEU A 99 7.40 3.37 4.96
C LEU A 99 6.96 4.15 3.71
N VAL A 100 5.70 4.02 3.30
CA VAL A 100 5.14 4.78 2.16
C VAL A 100 5.05 6.26 2.52
N GLU A 101 4.55 6.58 3.71
CA GLU A 101 4.46 7.96 4.20
C GLU A 101 5.85 8.59 4.29
N THR A 102 6.83 7.83 4.79
CA THR A 102 8.22 8.26 4.85
C THR A 102 8.80 8.50 3.46
N ALA A 103 8.52 7.63 2.49
CA ALA A 103 8.98 7.78 1.12
C ALA A 103 8.38 9.02 0.44
N ILE A 104 7.06 9.23 0.59
CA ILE A 104 6.36 10.41 0.07
C ILE A 104 6.86 11.69 0.77
N GLY A 105 7.01 11.67 2.09
CA GLY A 105 7.56 12.80 2.85
C GLY A 105 8.97 13.17 2.39
N ARG A 106 9.82 12.18 2.16
CA ARG A 106 11.17 12.37 1.62
C ARG A 106 11.15 12.94 0.21
N TYR A 107 10.27 12.43 -0.66
CA TYR A 107 10.08 12.98 -2.01
C TYR A 107 9.72 14.46 -1.94
N LYS A 108 8.69 14.82 -1.16
CA LYS A 108 8.24 16.22 -1.01
C LYS A 108 9.32 17.13 -0.44
N HIS A 109 10.12 16.63 0.49
CA HIS A 109 11.19 17.41 1.12
C HIS A 109 12.38 17.64 0.19
N VAL A 110 12.81 16.64 -0.55
CA VAL A 110 14.04 16.69 -1.38
C VAL A 110 13.76 17.22 -2.77
N ILE A 111 12.66 16.79 -3.39
CA ILE A 111 12.31 17.14 -4.79
C ILE A 111 11.37 18.33 -4.82
N GLY A 112 10.38 18.35 -3.93
CA GLY A 112 9.30 19.33 -3.89
C GLY A 112 7.93 18.70 -4.04
N SER A 113 6.90 19.51 -3.74
CA SER A 113 5.50 19.08 -3.77
C SER A 113 4.75 19.51 -5.04
N ILE A 114 5.40 20.25 -5.94
CA ILE A 114 4.76 20.84 -7.12
C ILE A 114 5.46 20.32 -8.37
N LEU A 115 4.66 19.78 -9.31
CA LEU A 115 5.14 19.43 -10.64
C LEU A 115 5.19 20.67 -11.52
N ARG A 116 6.25 20.82 -12.32
CA ARG A 116 6.47 21.98 -13.19
C ARG A 116 5.95 21.75 -14.60
N ALA A 117 5.93 20.52 -15.06
CA ALA A 117 5.42 20.15 -16.36
C ALA A 117 3.92 20.41 -16.45
N ARG A 118 3.46 20.89 -17.61
CA ARG A 118 2.05 21.26 -17.84
C ARG A 118 1.23 20.13 -18.48
N SER A 119 1.85 19.18 -19.16
CA SER A 119 1.17 18.02 -19.72
C SER A 119 1.26 16.83 -18.78
N THR A 120 0.27 15.93 -18.79
CA THR A 120 0.24 14.71 -17.99
C THR A 120 1.45 13.82 -18.24
N ASP A 121 1.85 13.66 -19.50
CA ASP A 121 3.04 12.89 -19.88
C ASP A 121 4.33 13.51 -19.33
N GLY A 122 4.44 14.84 -19.42
CA GLY A 122 5.56 15.58 -18.85
C GLY A 122 5.63 15.45 -17.34
N GLN A 123 4.49 15.50 -16.66
CA GLN A 123 4.40 15.27 -15.22
C GLN A 123 4.80 13.85 -14.83
N GLY A 124 4.38 12.85 -15.62
CA GLY A 124 4.81 11.46 -15.45
C GLY A 124 6.31 11.30 -15.57
N GLY A 125 6.92 11.91 -16.58
CA GLY A 125 8.37 11.93 -16.78
C GLY A 125 9.11 12.63 -15.64
N GLU A 126 8.62 13.78 -15.17
CA GLU A 126 9.18 14.53 -14.05
C GLU A 126 9.21 13.68 -12.77
N VAL A 127 8.08 13.02 -12.44
CA VAL A 127 7.98 12.12 -11.29
C VAL A 127 8.93 10.94 -11.41
N ALA A 128 9.01 10.30 -12.58
CA ALA A 128 9.89 9.15 -12.81
C ALA A 128 11.36 9.50 -12.60
N ILE A 129 11.81 10.63 -13.15
CA ILE A 129 13.19 11.13 -13.00
C ILE A 129 13.47 11.45 -11.52
N ALA A 130 12.55 12.11 -10.85
CA ALA A 130 12.68 12.48 -9.44
C ALA A 130 12.78 11.24 -8.52
N ILE A 131 11.95 10.22 -8.75
CA ILE A 131 12.01 8.95 -8.02
C ILE A 131 13.34 8.24 -8.27
N HIS A 132 13.81 8.21 -9.53
CA HIS A 132 15.09 7.59 -9.86
C HIS A 132 16.25 8.29 -9.14
N ALA A 133 16.28 9.63 -9.16
CA ALA A 133 17.29 10.41 -8.46
C ALA A 133 17.26 10.16 -6.95
N LEU A 134 16.06 10.17 -6.34
CA LEU A 134 15.89 9.92 -4.92
C LEU A 134 16.36 8.52 -4.51
N ASN A 135 16.00 7.49 -5.29
CA ASN A 135 16.45 6.12 -5.06
C ASN A 135 17.98 5.99 -5.18
N ARG A 136 18.58 6.69 -6.14
CA ARG A 136 20.04 6.73 -6.28
C ARG A 136 20.72 7.39 -5.09
N MET A 137 20.19 8.51 -4.60
CA MET A 137 20.67 9.18 -3.39
C MET A 137 20.62 8.27 -2.16
N ILE A 138 19.51 7.55 -1.96
CA ILE A 138 19.35 6.62 -0.83
C ILE A 138 20.38 5.48 -0.90
N ARG A 139 20.64 4.94 -2.10
CA ARG A 139 21.65 3.88 -2.29
C ARG A 139 23.06 4.34 -1.96
N ILE A 140 23.41 5.58 -2.32
CA ILE A 140 24.75 6.15 -2.07
C ILE A 140 24.92 6.52 -0.60
N ALA A 141 23.94 7.23 -0.03
CA ALA A 141 24.03 7.76 1.33
C ALA A 141 23.82 6.69 2.42
N LYS A 142 23.12 5.57 2.10
CA LYS A 142 22.77 4.50 3.06
C LYS A 142 22.44 5.05 4.45
N PRO A 143 21.39 5.88 4.59
CA PRO A 143 21.09 6.54 5.86
C PRO A 143 20.86 5.50 6.96
N ILE A 144 21.59 5.64 8.06
CA ILE A 144 21.42 4.83 9.26
C ILE A 144 20.48 5.59 10.17
N SER A 145 19.32 5.00 10.47
CA SER A 145 18.38 5.58 11.43
C SER A 145 18.79 5.20 12.84
N ILE A 146 19.14 6.19 13.66
CA ILE A 146 19.41 6.00 15.09
C ILE A 146 18.17 6.46 15.85
N ARG A 147 17.62 5.59 16.70
CA ARG A 147 16.56 5.97 17.64
C ARG A 147 17.23 6.71 18.79
N LEU A 148 16.92 8.00 18.94
CA LEU A 148 17.25 8.75 20.15
C LEU A 148 16.27 8.29 21.24
N THR A 149 16.79 7.67 22.29
CA THR A 149 16.05 7.29 23.50
C THR A 149 15.96 8.50 24.44
#